data_630c60ff0cb5b0567b8be39800cd1a27
#
_entry.id   630c60ff0cb5b0567b8be39800cd1a27
#
_cell.length_a   1.000
_cell.length_b   1.000
_cell.length_c   1.000
_cell.angle_alpha   90.00
_cell.angle_beta   90.00
_cell.angle_gamma   90.00
#
_symmetry.space_group_name_H-M   'P 1'
#
loop_
_entity.id
_entity.type
_entity.pdbx_description
1 polymer ?
#
loop_
_entity_poly.entity_id
_entity_poly.type
_entity_poly.pdbx_seq_one_letter_code
_entity_poly.pdbx_strand_id
1 'polypeptide(L)'
;MGLSPNMYRDAGDFSPISTDVIIIGGGATGAGIARDCALRGINCILLERRDIATGATGRNHGLLHSGARYAVNDQESAEECIKENKILRNIARHCVDETEGLFITLPEDSLDYQKTFIESCTKSGIEAVAIDPKLAQIMEPSVNPDLVGAVVVPDGSIDPFRLTASNVMDATENGAKMFTYCEVKNLIREGGKVIGVDVYDHKNRVNRKFFAPLVVNAGGIWGQGIAEYADLKIKMFPAKGALLVMGHRINKMVINRCRKPADADILVPGDTICVIGTTSSRIPYDQIDNMEVTPEEVDILFREGEELAPILRHTRVLRAYAGVRPLVATDDDPSGRNVSRGIVLLDHAERDGLDGFITITGGKLMTYRLMAEWATDLVCKKLNKTARCTTAERPLPGSSESRAETNQKVISLPSTIRYSAVYRHGSRATRLLDKERLDRSMVCECEAVTAGEVRYAVDELNVNNLVDLRRRTRVGMGTCQAELCACRAAGLMNRFEVATPRQSTTQLTSFMEERWRGIEPIAWGEAIREAEFTSWMYGSVLGLNDVQPLETDKQQGTDNNEF
;
A
#
# COMPACT_ATOMS: atom_id res chain seq x y z
N MET A 1 -11.23 12.79 26.16
CA MET A 1 -9.84 12.59 26.58
C MET A 1 -9.23 11.66 25.53
N GLY A 2 -8.47 12.21 24.58
CA GLY A 2 -7.80 11.42 23.54
C GLY A 2 -6.59 10.75 24.15
N LEU A 3 -6.54 9.43 24.07
CA LEU A 3 -5.35 8.66 24.41
C LEU A 3 -4.25 9.06 23.42
N SER A 4 -3.14 9.57 23.94
CA SER A 4 -1.95 9.90 23.14
C SER A 4 -1.39 8.62 22.52
N PRO A 5 -1.14 8.54 21.18
CA PRO A 5 -0.55 7.38 20.53
C PRO A 5 0.89 7.07 20.96
N ASN A 6 1.51 7.94 21.73
CA ASN A 6 2.80 7.66 22.40
C ASN A 6 2.73 6.53 23.45
N MET A 7 1.55 5.90 23.66
CA MET A 7 1.39 4.75 24.56
C MET A 7 2.17 3.48 24.16
N TYR A 8 2.78 3.45 22.96
CA TYR A 8 3.58 2.30 22.48
C TYR A 8 5.08 2.59 22.35
N ARG A 9 5.56 3.71 22.87
CA ARG A 9 6.98 3.83 23.23
C ARG A 9 7.14 3.04 24.53
N ASP A 10 7.37 1.72 24.38
CA ASP A 10 7.61 0.81 25.52
C ASP A 10 8.70 1.41 26.40
N ALA A 11 8.34 1.82 27.59
CA ALA A 11 9.25 2.34 28.61
C ALA A 11 10.07 1.19 29.23
N GLY A 12 10.69 0.33 28.40
CA GLY A 12 11.62 -0.71 28.84
C GLY A 12 11.01 -1.99 29.44
N ASP A 13 9.69 -2.17 29.42
CA ASP A 13 9.07 -3.44 29.81
C ASP A 13 8.90 -4.35 28.57
N PHE A 14 9.77 -5.34 28.47
CA PHE A 14 9.76 -6.35 27.39
C PHE A 14 9.19 -7.71 27.86
N SER A 15 8.43 -7.71 28.95
CA SER A 15 7.74 -8.90 29.46
C SER A 15 6.86 -9.54 28.38
N PRO A 16 6.65 -10.86 28.42
CA PRO A 16 5.74 -11.54 27.51
C PRO A 16 4.33 -10.94 27.53
N ILE A 17 3.72 -10.75 26.35
CA ILE A 17 2.38 -10.18 26.22
C ILE A 17 1.43 -11.27 25.76
N SER A 18 0.26 -11.35 26.41
CA SER A 18 -0.82 -12.27 26.03
C SER A 18 -2.02 -11.52 25.43
N THR A 19 -2.70 -12.14 24.45
CA THR A 19 -3.88 -11.61 23.76
C THR A 19 -4.77 -12.77 23.29
N ASP A 20 -5.93 -12.47 22.70
CA ASP A 20 -6.81 -13.51 22.10
C ASP A 20 -6.29 -13.94 20.72
N VAL A 21 -5.73 -13.00 19.93
CA VAL A 21 -5.28 -13.24 18.55
C VAL A 21 -3.99 -12.48 18.27
N ILE A 22 -3.01 -13.14 17.68
CA ILE A 22 -1.84 -12.50 17.07
C ILE A 22 -2.02 -12.51 15.55
N ILE A 23 -1.83 -11.35 14.92
CA ILE A 23 -1.91 -11.16 13.46
C ILE A 23 -0.50 -10.83 12.97
N ILE A 24 0.03 -11.60 12.02
CA ILE A 24 1.36 -11.41 11.44
C ILE A 24 1.21 -10.75 10.07
N GLY A 25 1.74 -9.54 9.91
CA GLY A 25 1.77 -8.77 8.66
C GLY A 25 0.88 -7.53 8.69
N GLY A 26 1.48 -6.35 8.52
CA GLY A 26 0.85 -5.02 8.52
C GLY A 26 0.41 -4.53 7.13
N GLY A 27 0.12 -5.42 6.18
CA GLY A 27 -0.53 -5.09 4.93
C GLY A 27 -2.02 -4.78 5.11
N ALA A 28 -2.71 -4.44 4.01
CA ALA A 28 -4.15 -4.13 4.05
C ALA A 28 -4.98 -5.26 4.68
N THR A 29 -4.66 -6.52 4.37
CA THR A 29 -5.36 -7.69 4.91
C THR A 29 -5.18 -7.80 6.42
N GLY A 30 -3.94 -7.75 6.94
CA GLY A 30 -3.70 -7.82 8.38
C GLY A 30 -4.28 -6.63 9.14
N ALA A 31 -4.19 -5.41 8.60
CA ALA A 31 -4.83 -4.22 9.15
C ALA A 31 -6.36 -4.35 9.19
N GLY A 32 -6.94 -4.95 8.13
CA GLY A 32 -8.37 -5.25 8.07
C GLY A 32 -8.81 -6.28 9.12
N ILE A 33 -8.01 -7.34 9.32
CA ILE A 33 -8.26 -8.36 10.35
C ILE A 33 -8.18 -7.74 11.75
N ALA A 34 -7.16 -6.92 12.01
CA ALA A 34 -7.02 -6.23 13.29
C ALA A 34 -8.23 -5.32 13.57
N ARG A 35 -8.71 -4.59 12.54
CA ARG A 35 -9.91 -3.77 12.62
C ARG A 35 -11.15 -4.60 12.91
N ASP A 36 -11.38 -5.69 12.19
CA ASP A 36 -12.57 -6.50 12.34
C ASP A 36 -12.58 -7.25 13.68
N CYS A 37 -11.43 -7.79 14.13
CA CYS A 37 -11.27 -8.34 15.48
C CYS A 37 -11.64 -7.33 16.56
N ALA A 38 -11.05 -6.12 16.50
CA ALA A 38 -11.30 -5.06 17.48
C ALA A 38 -12.78 -4.66 17.53
N LEU A 39 -13.42 -4.48 16.36
CA LEU A 39 -14.85 -4.15 16.26
C LEU A 39 -15.77 -5.26 16.76
N ARG A 40 -15.32 -6.50 16.73
CA ARG A 40 -16.03 -7.66 17.31
C ARG A 40 -15.67 -7.93 18.78
N GLY A 41 -14.92 -7.03 19.43
CA GLY A 41 -14.53 -7.16 20.85
C GLY A 41 -13.52 -8.28 21.10
N ILE A 42 -12.67 -8.61 20.14
CA ILE A 42 -11.58 -9.57 20.25
C ILE A 42 -10.29 -8.80 20.46
N ASN A 43 -9.59 -9.05 21.58
CA ASN A 43 -8.28 -8.46 21.80
C ASN A 43 -7.29 -9.02 20.80
N CYS A 44 -6.59 -8.15 20.07
CA CYS A 44 -5.62 -8.60 19.09
C CYS A 44 -4.35 -7.74 19.08
N ILE A 45 -3.27 -8.39 18.66
CA ILE A 45 -1.97 -7.76 18.44
C ILE A 45 -1.59 -7.97 16.98
N LEU A 46 -1.28 -6.88 16.27
CA LEU A 46 -0.70 -6.93 14.94
C LEU A 46 0.80 -6.70 15.02
N LEU A 47 1.57 -7.63 14.44
CA LEU A 47 3.03 -7.61 14.35
C LEU A 47 3.45 -7.39 12.90
N GLU A 48 4.27 -6.37 12.64
CA GLU A 48 4.80 -6.06 11.31
C GLU A 48 6.32 -5.87 11.40
N ARG A 49 7.08 -6.57 10.53
CA ARG A 49 8.54 -6.54 10.56
C ARG A 49 9.16 -5.19 10.15
N ARG A 50 8.42 -4.40 9.36
CA ARG A 50 8.79 -3.05 8.91
C ARG A 50 7.69 -2.05 9.28
N ASP A 51 7.46 -1.07 8.44
CA ASP A 51 6.27 -0.21 8.51
C ASP A 51 5.07 -0.88 7.81
N ILE A 52 3.86 -0.40 8.11
CA ILE A 52 2.65 -0.85 7.44
C ILE A 52 2.69 -0.60 5.93
N ALA A 53 1.99 -1.42 5.17
CA ALA A 53 1.86 -1.32 3.72
C ALA A 53 3.19 -1.40 2.93
N THR A 54 4.23 -2.03 3.45
CA THR A 54 5.54 -2.15 2.77
C THR A 54 5.59 -3.27 1.73
N GLY A 55 4.71 -4.26 1.83
CA GLY A 55 4.58 -5.36 0.87
C GLY A 55 3.75 -5.01 -0.37
N ALA A 56 3.04 -5.99 -0.93
CA ALA A 56 2.19 -5.83 -2.12
C ALA A 56 1.17 -4.70 -1.97
N THR A 57 0.72 -4.40 -0.75
CA THR A 57 -0.21 -3.32 -0.45
C THR A 57 0.29 -1.96 -0.92
N GLY A 58 1.54 -1.59 -0.66
CA GLY A 58 2.11 -0.30 -1.07
C GLY A 58 2.91 -0.35 -2.37
N ARG A 59 2.92 -1.50 -3.06
CA ARG A 59 3.69 -1.72 -4.28
C ARG A 59 2.81 -2.14 -5.45
N ASN A 60 1.69 -1.45 -5.63
CA ASN A 60 0.75 -1.60 -6.75
C ASN A 60 0.42 -0.22 -7.32
N HIS A 61 -0.36 -0.18 -8.40
CA HIS A 61 -0.72 1.09 -9.07
C HIS A 61 -1.86 1.87 -8.38
N GLY A 62 -2.42 1.36 -7.28
CA GLY A 62 -3.52 2.06 -6.59
C GLY A 62 -4.85 2.04 -7.35
N LEU A 63 -5.12 1.03 -8.16
CA LEU A 63 -6.40 0.88 -8.85
C LEU A 63 -7.47 0.30 -7.91
N LEU A 64 -8.59 0.99 -7.77
CA LEU A 64 -9.82 0.46 -7.21
C LEU A 64 -10.61 -0.22 -8.34
N HIS A 65 -10.33 -1.50 -8.56
CA HIS A 65 -10.98 -2.28 -9.62
C HIS A 65 -12.50 -2.38 -9.42
N SER A 66 -13.25 -2.19 -10.50
CA SER A 66 -14.65 -2.66 -10.60
C SER A 66 -14.76 -4.18 -10.78
N GLY A 67 -13.67 -4.83 -11.18
CA GLY A 67 -13.64 -6.23 -11.59
C GLY A 67 -13.69 -6.43 -13.10
N ALA A 68 -13.94 -5.39 -13.89
CA ALA A 68 -14.11 -5.48 -15.34
C ALA A 68 -12.97 -6.23 -16.05
N ARG A 69 -11.71 -5.97 -15.65
CA ARG A 69 -10.53 -6.66 -16.20
C ARG A 69 -10.54 -8.18 -16.02
N TYR A 70 -11.31 -8.70 -15.07
CA TYR A 70 -11.42 -10.13 -14.75
C TYR A 70 -12.67 -10.76 -15.36
N ALA A 71 -13.68 -9.98 -15.72
CA ALA A 71 -15.02 -10.45 -16.08
C ALA A 71 -15.04 -11.52 -17.19
N VAL A 72 -14.11 -11.46 -18.15
CA VAL A 72 -14.03 -12.43 -19.27
C VAL A 72 -13.44 -13.77 -18.82
N ASN A 73 -12.47 -13.78 -17.90
CA ASN A 73 -11.68 -14.97 -17.59
C ASN A 73 -11.90 -15.52 -16.17
N ASP A 74 -12.41 -14.69 -15.24
CA ASP A 74 -12.55 -15.01 -13.80
C ASP A 74 -13.74 -14.24 -13.24
N GLN A 75 -14.95 -14.77 -13.53
CA GLN A 75 -16.21 -14.13 -13.15
C GLN A 75 -16.36 -13.97 -11.64
N GLU A 76 -15.98 -14.97 -10.85
CA GLU A 76 -16.04 -14.94 -9.37
C GLU A 76 -15.22 -13.77 -8.83
N SER A 77 -13.97 -13.63 -9.27
CA SER A 77 -13.13 -12.48 -8.93
C SER A 77 -13.71 -11.14 -9.36
N ALA A 78 -14.41 -11.08 -10.50
CA ALA A 78 -15.06 -9.86 -10.96
C ALA A 78 -16.22 -9.46 -10.04
N GLU A 79 -17.05 -10.43 -9.63
CA GLU A 79 -18.18 -10.22 -8.70
C GLU A 79 -17.72 -9.79 -7.31
N GLU A 80 -16.66 -10.40 -6.77
CA GLU A 80 -16.05 -9.98 -5.51
C GLU A 80 -15.56 -8.52 -5.60
N CYS A 81 -14.87 -8.18 -6.69
CA CYS A 81 -14.31 -6.85 -6.89
C CYS A 81 -15.40 -5.77 -6.93
N ILE A 82 -16.49 -5.97 -7.69
CA ILE A 82 -17.54 -4.94 -7.79
C ILE A 82 -18.29 -4.75 -6.48
N LYS A 83 -18.50 -5.82 -5.71
CA LYS A 83 -19.11 -5.73 -4.37
C LYS A 83 -18.24 -4.91 -3.43
N GLU A 84 -16.96 -5.24 -3.33
CA GLU A 84 -16.01 -4.54 -2.45
C GLU A 84 -15.71 -3.10 -2.95
N ASN A 85 -15.67 -2.85 -4.26
CA ASN A 85 -15.55 -1.51 -4.82
C ASN A 85 -16.66 -0.58 -4.30
N LYS A 86 -17.93 -1.03 -4.37
CA LYS A 86 -19.08 -0.29 -3.87
C LYS A 86 -18.99 -0.02 -2.36
N ILE A 87 -18.55 -1.01 -1.59
CA ILE A 87 -18.35 -0.87 -0.13
C ILE A 87 -17.26 0.17 0.15
N LEU A 88 -16.08 0.05 -0.49
CA LEU A 88 -14.95 0.95 -0.24
C LEU A 88 -15.24 2.40 -0.62
N ARG A 89 -15.99 2.67 -1.68
CA ARG A 89 -16.48 4.00 -2.04
C ARG A 89 -17.31 4.64 -0.91
N ASN A 90 -18.00 3.84 -0.13
CA ASN A 90 -18.81 4.33 1.01
C ASN A 90 -17.99 4.48 2.29
N ILE A 91 -17.21 3.46 2.66
CA ILE A 91 -16.52 3.42 3.96
C ILE A 91 -15.14 4.09 3.95
N ALA A 92 -14.52 4.27 2.77
CA ALA A 92 -13.14 4.76 2.61
C ALA A 92 -13.05 6.00 1.70
N ARG A 93 -14.02 6.90 1.76
CA ARG A 93 -14.21 8.04 0.84
C ARG A 93 -12.97 8.92 0.66
N HIS A 94 -12.21 9.17 1.72
CA HIS A 94 -11.00 10.00 1.65
C HIS A 94 -9.79 9.25 1.06
N CYS A 95 -9.86 7.91 0.98
CA CYS A 95 -8.84 7.08 0.34
C CYS A 95 -9.09 6.88 -1.15
N VAL A 96 -10.33 7.10 -1.62
CA VAL A 96 -10.78 6.85 -3.00
C VAL A 96 -10.88 8.15 -3.77
N ASP A 97 -10.40 8.12 -5.01
CA ASP A 97 -10.68 9.14 -6.03
C ASP A 97 -11.60 8.52 -7.09
N GLU A 98 -12.78 9.11 -7.24
CA GLU A 98 -13.83 8.61 -8.13
C GLU A 98 -13.55 9.04 -9.57
N THR A 99 -12.57 8.38 -10.21
CA THR A 99 -12.06 8.75 -11.53
C THR A 99 -12.79 8.06 -12.67
N GLU A 100 -13.59 7.04 -12.37
CA GLU A 100 -14.06 6.06 -13.35
C GLU A 100 -12.91 5.38 -14.10
N GLY A 101 -13.24 4.44 -15.00
CA GLY A 101 -12.29 3.73 -15.83
C GLY A 101 -12.73 3.72 -17.28
N LEU A 102 -11.79 3.89 -18.19
CA LEU A 102 -11.98 3.87 -19.61
C LEU A 102 -11.19 2.69 -20.21
N PHE A 103 -11.89 1.71 -20.77
CA PHE A 103 -11.29 0.62 -21.54
C PHE A 103 -11.30 1.01 -23.01
N ILE A 104 -10.12 1.19 -23.62
CA ILE A 104 -9.97 1.61 -25.00
C ILE A 104 -9.63 0.44 -25.92
N THR A 105 -10.22 0.43 -27.10
CA THR A 105 -9.91 -0.49 -28.21
C THR A 105 -9.15 0.30 -29.26
N LEU A 106 -7.92 -0.12 -29.59
CA LEU A 106 -7.11 0.46 -30.66
C LEU A 106 -7.34 -0.30 -31.98
N PRO A 107 -6.89 0.24 -33.13
CA PRO A 107 -7.13 -0.39 -34.45
C PRO A 107 -6.65 -1.84 -34.56
N GLU A 108 -5.60 -2.22 -33.86
CA GLU A 108 -5.03 -3.58 -33.81
C GLU A 108 -5.78 -4.52 -32.84
N ASP A 109 -6.65 -3.98 -31.97
CA ASP A 109 -7.47 -4.77 -31.05
C ASP A 109 -8.79 -5.20 -31.68
N SER A 110 -9.46 -6.19 -31.10
CA SER A 110 -10.71 -6.72 -31.59
C SER A 110 -11.94 -6.04 -31.00
N LEU A 111 -12.80 -5.43 -31.83
CA LEU A 111 -14.12 -4.94 -31.42
C LEU A 111 -15.06 -6.07 -30.95
N ASP A 112 -14.85 -7.32 -31.42
CA ASP A 112 -15.61 -8.47 -30.94
C ASP A 112 -15.21 -8.83 -29.50
N TYR A 113 -13.93 -8.60 -29.13
CA TYR A 113 -13.53 -8.71 -27.72
C TYR A 113 -14.25 -7.67 -26.86
N GLN A 114 -14.42 -6.44 -27.34
CA GLN A 114 -15.15 -5.40 -26.62
C GLN A 114 -16.61 -5.81 -26.35
N LYS A 115 -17.30 -6.45 -27.29
CA LYS A 115 -18.66 -6.98 -27.08
C LYS A 115 -18.67 -8.05 -25.99
N THR A 116 -17.78 -9.05 -26.09
CA THR A 116 -17.63 -10.11 -25.10
C THR A 116 -17.31 -9.54 -23.72
N PHE A 117 -16.46 -8.50 -23.66
CA PHE A 117 -16.10 -7.80 -22.43
C PHE A 117 -17.32 -7.17 -21.76
N ILE A 118 -18.15 -6.42 -22.51
CA ILE A 118 -19.38 -5.79 -22.00
C ILE A 118 -20.37 -6.83 -21.48
N GLU A 119 -20.60 -7.89 -22.24
CA GLU A 119 -21.48 -8.98 -21.84
C GLU A 119 -21.01 -9.66 -20.55
N SER A 120 -19.70 -9.90 -20.43
CA SER A 120 -19.10 -10.51 -19.25
C SER A 120 -19.16 -9.59 -18.02
N CYS A 121 -18.95 -8.28 -18.22
CA CYS A 121 -19.15 -7.28 -17.17
C CYS A 121 -20.59 -7.28 -16.65
N THR A 122 -21.55 -7.28 -17.57
CA THR A 122 -22.99 -7.31 -17.21
C THR A 122 -23.34 -8.57 -16.41
N LYS A 123 -22.85 -9.74 -16.82
CA LYS A 123 -23.03 -11.00 -16.08
C LYS A 123 -22.47 -10.95 -14.67
N SER A 124 -21.36 -10.24 -14.47
CA SER A 124 -20.71 -10.05 -13.16
C SER A 124 -21.31 -8.91 -12.33
N GLY A 125 -22.38 -8.23 -12.80
CA GLY A 125 -23.01 -7.10 -12.11
C GLY A 125 -22.20 -5.80 -12.16
N ILE A 126 -21.31 -5.66 -13.17
CA ILE A 126 -20.51 -4.48 -13.44
C ILE A 126 -21.19 -3.66 -14.52
N GLU A 127 -21.45 -2.39 -14.25
CA GLU A 127 -21.91 -1.45 -15.27
C GLU A 127 -20.78 -1.17 -16.26
N ALA A 128 -21.00 -1.49 -17.54
CA ALA A 128 -20.04 -1.29 -18.62
C ALA A 128 -20.77 -0.65 -19.81
N VAL A 129 -20.45 0.61 -20.09
CA VAL A 129 -21.16 1.41 -21.09
C VAL A 129 -20.23 1.72 -22.27
N ALA A 130 -20.56 1.21 -23.45
CA ALA A 130 -19.87 1.61 -24.68
C ALA A 130 -20.18 3.08 -24.99
N ILE A 131 -19.15 3.84 -25.32
CA ILE A 131 -19.26 5.25 -25.70
C ILE A 131 -18.58 5.51 -27.05
N ASP A 132 -18.99 6.59 -27.72
CA ASP A 132 -18.34 7.03 -28.96
C ASP A 132 -16.88 7.40 -28.71
N PRO A 133 -15.92 7.02 -29.61
CA PRO A 133 -14.51 7.38 -29.48
C PRO A 133 -14.24 8.87 -29.29
N LYS A 134 -14.98 9.76 -29.93
CA LYS A 134 -14.85 11.22 -29.77
C LYS A 134 -15.30 11.67 -28.38
N LEU A 135 -16.34 11.04 -27.83
CA LEU A 135 -16.78 11.32 -26.47
C LEU A 135 -15.71 10.86 -25.48
N ALA A 136 -15.09 9.71 -25.69
CA ALA A 136 -13.97 9.24 -24.86
C ALA A 136 -12.80 10.23 -24.85
N GLN A 137 -12.42 10.79 -25.99
CA GLN A 137 -11.38 11.83 -26.11
C GLN A 137 -11.77 13.15 -25.42
N ILE A 138 -13.04 13.50 -25.38
CA ILE A 138 -13.53 14.68 -24.64
C ILE A 138 -13.45 14.43 -23.12
N MET A 139 -13.84 13.24 -22.67
CA MET A 139 -13.80 12.87 -21.24
C MET A 139 -12.37 12.74 -20.75
N GLU A 140 -11.51 12.11 -21.53
CA GLU A 140 -10.11 11.85 -21.24
C GLU A 140 -9.19 12.33 -22.40
N PRO A 141 -8.78 13.60 -22.39
CA PRO A 141 -8.00 14.17 -23.50
C PRO A 141 -6.61 13.56 -23.69
N SER A 142 -6.08 12.85 -22.69
CA SER A 142 -4.76 12.19 -22.77
C SER A 142 -4.80 10.85 -23.50
N VAL A 143 -5.99 10.28 -23.71
CA VAL A 143 -6.14 8.97 -24.34
C VAL A 143 -5.63 8.97 -25.78
N ASN A 144 -5.16 7.82 -26.24
CA ASN A 144 -4.70 7.65 -27.63
C ASN A 144 -5.81 8.08 -28.62
N PRO A 145 -5.54 9.06 -29.50
CA PRO A 145 -6.55 9.58 -30.42
C PRO A 145 -7.00 8.58 -31.50
N ASP A 146 -6.22 7.52 -31.76
CA ASP A 146 -6.50 6.50 -32.77
C ASP A 146 -7.48 5.41 -32.28
N LEU A 147 -8.01 5.55 -31.03
CA LEU A 147 -8.96 4.57 -30.50
C LEU A 147 -10.20 4.42 -31.42
N VAL A 148 -10.62 3.17 -31.61
CA VAL A 148 -11.80 2.80 -32.46
C VAL A 148 -13.00 2.37 -31.62
N GLY A 149 -12.81 2.20 -30.30
CA GLY A 149 -13.88 1.87 -29.36
C GLY A 149 -13.49 2.25 -27.93
N ALA A 150 -14.50 2.46 -27.09
CA ALA A 150 -14.31 2.79 -25.69
C ALA A 150 -15.46 2.27 -24.82
N VAL A 151 -15.14 1.83 -23.60
CA VAL A 151 -16.12 1.38 -22.60
C VAL A 151 -15.81 2.03 -21.27
N VAL A 152 -16.79 2.69 -20.68
CA VAL A 152 -16.72 3.26 -19.33
C VAL A 152 -17.15 2.21 -18.30
N VAL A 153 -16.39 2.09 -17.21
CA VAL A 153 -16.67 1.18 -16.08
C VAL A 153 -16.45 1.91 -14.76
N PRO A 154 -17.04 1.44 -13.62
CA PRO A 154 -16.90 2.08 -12.32
C PRO A 154 -15.56 1.73 -11.62
N ASP A 155 -14.43 1.84 -12.34
CA ASP A 155 -13.10 1.82 -11.72
C ASP A 155 -12.86 3.13 -10.95
N GLY A 156 -11.81 3.18 -10.16
CA GLY A 156 -11.36 4.37 -9.47
C GLY A 156 -9.90 4.25 -9.08
N SER A 157 -9.32 5.28 -8.50
CA SER A 157 -8.03 5.13 -7.84
C SER A 157 -8.18 5.14 -6.33
N ILE A 158 -7.27 4.44 -5.64
CA ILE A 158 -7.26 4.33 -4.17
C ILE A 158 -5.84 4.46 -3.65
N ASP A 159 -5.66 5.25 -2.61
CA ASP A 159 -4.37 5.34 -1.92
C ASP A 159 -4.24 4.19 -0.90
N PRO A 160 -3.37 3.21 -1.16
CA PRO A 160 -3.25 2.03 -0.31
C PRO A 160 -2.62 2.33 1.06
N PHE A 161 -1.80 3.38 1.15
CA PHE A 161 -1.17 3.78 2.40
C PHE A 161 -2.20 4.40 3.35
N ARG A 162 -3.04 5.33 2.85
CA ARG A 162 -4.15 5.91 3.61
C ARG A 162 -5.15 4.85 4.04
N LEU A 163 -5.50 3.95 3.12
CA LEU A 163 -6.43 2.85 3.39
C LEU A 163 -5.93 1.99 4.56
N THR A 164 -4.66 1.57 4.50
CA THR A 164 -4.07 0.73 5.54
C THR A 164 -3.94 1.48 6.86
N ALA A 165 -3.45 2.74 6.83
CA ALA A 165 -3.32 3.57 8.03
C ALA A 165 -4.67 3.81 8.71
N SER A 166 -5.74 4.04 7.93
CA SER A 166 -7.09 4.24 8.49
C SER A 166 -7.68 2.98 9.11
N ASN A 167 -7.39 1.79 8.55
CA ASN A 167 -7.77 0.52 9.17
C ASN A 167 -7.03 0.29 10.49
N VAL A 168 -5.71 0.55 10.53
CA VAL A 168 -4.91 0.46 11.75
C VAL A 168 -5.41 1.44 12.81
N MET A 169 -5.72 2.67 12.40
CA MET A 169 -6.26 3.69 13.30
C MET A 169 -7.59 3.25 13.92
N ASP A 170 -8.55 2.78 13.12
CA ASP A 170 -9.84 2.28 13.64
C ASP A 170 -9.64 1.06 14.54
N ALA A 171 -8.73 0.15 14.19
CA ALA A 171 -8.37 -0.99 15.03
C ALA A 171 -7.84 -0.56 16.40
N THR A 172 -6.89 0.37 16.43
CA THR A 172 -6.25 0.84 17.68
C THR A 172 -7.21 1.67 18.53
N GLU A 173 -8.06 2.50 17.92
CA GLU A 173 -9.12 3.22 18.63
C GLU A 173 -10.16 2.29 19.27
N ASN A 174 -10.29 1.05 18.78
CA ASN A 174 -11.18 0.02 19.33
C ASN A 174 -10.42 -1.07 20.12
N GLY A 175 -9.14 -0.83 20.52
CA GLY A 175 -8.42 -1.63 21.50
C GLY A 175 -7.39 -2.61 20.94
N ALA A 176 -7.21 -2.72 19.61
CA ALA A 176 -6.11 -3.49 19.04
C ALA A 176 -4.75 -2.84 19.38
N LYS A 177 -3.72 -3.67 19.53
CA LYS A 177 -2.33 -3.20 19.69
C LYS A 177 -1.57 -3.46 18.39
N MET A 178 -0.71 -2.52 17.99
CA MET A 178 0.13 -2.66 16.81
C MET A 178 1.61 -2.44 17.15
N PHE A 179 2.45 -3.34 16.67
CA PHE A 179 3.89 -3.26 16.79
C PHE A 179 4.53 -3.31 15.39
N THR A 180 5.08 -2.19 14.95
CA THR A 180 5.90 -2.09 13.74
C THR A 180 7.37 -2.31 14.07
N TYR A 181 8.16 -2.76 13.10
CA TYR A 181 9.56 -3.15 13.27
C TYR A 181 9.72 -4.31 14.25
N CYS A 182 8.71 -5.17 14.34
CA CYS A 182 8.63 -6.36 15.16
C CYS A 182 8.51 -7.59 14.25
N GLU A 183 9.63 -8.26 14.01
CA GLU A 183 9.73 -9.39 13.09
C GLU A 183 9.49 -10.71 13.81
N VAL A 184 8.52 -11.49 13.35
CA VAL A 184 8.30 -12.85 13.85
C VAL A 184 9.43 -13.74 13.32
N LYS A 185 10.17 -14.36 14.24
CA LYS A 185 11.31 -15.24 13.96
C LYS A 185 10.98 -16.72 14.13
N ASN A 186 9.91 -17.04 14.88
CA ASN A 186 9.47 -18.42 15.08
C ASN A 186 8.04 -18.48 15.58
N LEU A 187 7.39 -19.64 15.42
CA LEU A 187 6.12 -19.99 16.06
C LEU A 187 6.38 -20.82 17.32
N ILE A 188 5.78 -20.42 18.45
CA ILE A 188 5.87 -21.16 19.70
C ILE A 188 4.79 -22.26 19.67
N ARG A 189 5.22 -23.51 19.83
CA ARG A 189 4.32 -24.70 19.75
C ARG A 189 4.34 -25.49 21.06
N GLU A 190 3.18 -26.00 21.44
CA GLU A 190 3.02 -26.91 22.56
C GLU A 190 1.87 -27.89 22.27
N GLY A 191 2.10 -29.19 22.47
CA GLY A 191 1.08 -30.23 22.35
C GLY A 191 0.34 -30.27 21.00
N GLY A 192 1.03 -30.01 19.86
CA GLY A 192 0.40 -29.99 18.53
C GLY A 192 -0.40 -28.72 18.23
N LYS A 193 -0.16 -27.66 18.99
CA LYS A 193 -0.84 -26.37 18.86
C LYS A 193 0.18 -25.21 18.80
N VAL A 194 -0.10 -24.19 17.99
CA VAL A 194 0.59 -22.90 18.06
C VAL A 194 -0.03 -22.08 19.19
N ILE A 195 0.81 -21.61 20.13
CA ILE A 195 0.38 -20.87 21.31
C ILE A 195 0.98 -19.45 21.37
N GLY A 196 1.78 -19.06 20.39
CA GLY A 196 2.41 -17.76 20.36
C GLY A 196 3.52 -17.64 19.31
N VAL A 197 4.29 -16.56 19.41
CA VAL A 197 5.38 -16.24 18.49
C VAL A 197 6.59 -15.69 19.23
N ASP A 198 7.80 -16.03 18.75
CA ASP A 198 9.04 -15.36 19.08
C ASP A 198 9.26 -14.20 18.09
N VAL A 199 9.60 -13.03 18.59
CA VAL A 199 9.69 -11.79 17.83
C VAL A 199 11.02 -11.10 18.11
N TYR A 200 11.67 -10.57 17.07
CA TYR A 200 12.76 -9.62 17.22
C TYR A 200 12.24 -8.20 17.02
N ASP A 201 12.39 -7.38 18.04
CA ASP A 201 12.06 -5.94 18.02
C ASP A 201 13.28 -5.16 17.52
N HIS A 202 13.24 -4.73 16.26
CA HIS A 202 14.35 -4.01 15.61
C HIS A 202 14.58 -2.60 16.18
N LYS A 203 13.55 -1.96 16.77
CA LYS A 203 13.69 -0.63 17.38
C LYS A 203 14.47 -0.70 18.69
N ASN A 204 14.10 -1.68 19.50
CA ASN A 204 14.68 -1.87 20.85
C ASN A 204 15.83 -2.87 20.85
N ARG A 205 16.06 -3.63 19.75
CA ARG A 205 17.10 -4.67 19.59
C ARG A 205 17.00 -5.77 20.63
N VAL A 206 15.78 -6.22 20.92
CA VAL A 206 15.50 -7.25 21.91
C VAL A 206 14.59 -8.34 21.35
N ASN A 207 14.76 -9.55 21.85
CA ASN A 207 13.81 -10.63 21.60
C ASN A 207 12.61 -10.50 22.55
N ARG A 208 11.41 -10.69 22.01
CA ARG A 208 10.13 -10.62 22.74
C ARG A 208 9.31 -11.87 22.46
N LYS A 209 8.42 -12.20 23.39
CA LYS A 209 7.44 -13.28 23.23
C LYS A 209 6.02 -12.75 23.30
N PHE A 210 5.19 -13.21 22.40
CA PHE A 210 3.76 -12.92 22.40
C PHE A 210 3.00 -14.23 22.42
N PHE A 211 1.97 -14.32 23.27
CA PHE A 211 1.16 -15.51 23.43
C PHE A 211 -0.29 -15.26 23.05
N ALA A 212 -0.89 -16.19 22.32
CA ALA A 212 -2.30 -16.19 21.97
C ALA A 212 -2.77 -17.61 21.67
N PRO A 213 -4.03 -17.94 21.96
CA PRO A 213 -4.61 -19.20 21.55
C PRO A 213 -4.71 -19.35 20.03
N LEU A 214 -4.61 -18.25 19.27
CA LEU A 214 -4.73 -18.22 17.82
C LEU A 214 -3.78 -17.24 17.18
N VAL A 215 -3.04 -17.68 16.15
CA VAL A 215 -2.12 -16.89 15.33
C VAL A 215 -2.62 -16.87 13.89
N VAL A 216 -2.81 -15.69 13.31
CA VAL A 216 -3.22 -15.49 11.92
C VAL A 216 -2.05 -14.98 11.10
N ASN A 217 -1.60 -15.78 10.16
CA ASN A 217 -0.58 -15.44 9.19
C ASN A 217 -1.23 -14.68 8.02
N ALA A 218 -1.06 -13.36 8.01
CA ALA A 218 -1.42 -12.44 6.93
C ALA A 218 -0.17 -11.85 6.26
N GLY A 219 0.94 -12.58 6.25
CA GLY A 219 2.26 -12.16 5.76
C GLY A 219 2.37 -12.01 4.25
N GLY A 220 1.26 -12.13 3.49
CA GLY A 220 1.26 -12.00 2.03
C GLY A 220 2.20 -13.01 1.38
N ILE A 221 3.12 -12.55 0.52
CA ILE A 221 4.08 -13.43 -0.16
C ILE A 221 5.04 -14.11 0.83
N TRP A 222 5.35 -13.49 1.97
CA TRP A 222 6.21 -14.08 3.02
C TRP A 222 5.45 -15.09 3.90
N GLY A 223 4.16 -15.26 3.67
CA GLY A 223 3.33 -16.22 4.43
C GLY A 223 3.82 -17.65 4.34
N GLN A 224 4.48 -18.04 3.24
CA GLN A 224 5.15 -19.33 3.10
C GLN A 224 6.25 -19.52 4.15
N GLY A 225 7.21 -18.58 4.24
CA GLY A 225 8.30 -18.67 5.22
C GLY A 225 7.82 -18.65 6.67
N ILE A 226 6.72 -17.94 6.97
CA ILE A 226 6.10 -17.98 8.30
C ILE A 226 5.49 -19.37 8.59
N ALA A 227 4.88 -20.02 7.61
CA ALA A 227 4.34 -21.37 7.75
C ALA A 227 5.45 -22.42 7.92
N GLU A 228 6.60 -22.22 7.29
CA GLU A 228 7.77 -23.08 7.41
C GLU A 228 8.34 -23.13 8.85
N TYR A 229 8.11 -22.11 9.70
CA TYR A 229 8.44 -22.18 11.14
C TYR A 229 7.64 -23.27 11.89
N ALA A 230 6.57 -23.76 11.29
CA ALA A 230 5.77 -24.88 11.81
C ALA A 230 5.89 -26.14 10.95
N ASP A 231 6.89 -26.23 10.09
CA ASP A 231 7.11 -27.33 9.13
C ASP A 231 5.95 -27.49 8.11
N LEU A 232 5.16 -26.44 7.91
CA LEU A 232 4.03 -26.43 6.98
C LEU A 232 4.43 -25.93 5.60
N LYS A 233 3.83 -26.50 4.57
CA LYS A 233 4.09 -26.11 3.17
C LYS A 233 2.91 -25.37 2.58
N ILE A 234 3.16 -24.16 2.12
CA ILE A 234 2.24 -23.35 1.29
C ILE A 234 2.98 -23.05 -0.01
N LYS A 235 2.46 -23.52 -1.16
CA LYS A 235 3.10 -23.27 -2.45
C LYS A 235 2.74 -21.88 -2.93
N MET A 236 3.57 -20.87 -2.60
CA MET A 236 3.41 -19.51 -3.11
C MET A 236 4.03 -19.39 -4.51
N PHE A 237 3.44 -18.49 -5.32
CA PHE A 237 3.90 -18.17 -6.67
C PHE A 237 4.31 -16.69 -6.72
N PRO A 238 5.60 -16.36 -6.55
CA PRO A 238 6.06 -14.98 -6.57
C PRO A 238 6.00 -14.38 -7.99
N ALA A 239 4.95 -13.61 -8.29
CA ALA A 239 4.81 -12.89 -9.55
C ALA A 239 5.16 -11.41 -9.35
N LYS A 240 6.37 -11.03 -9.79
CA LYS A 240 6.84 -9.65 -9.77
C LYS A 240 6.10 -8.82 -10.81
N GLY A 241 5.84 -7.54 -10.51
CA GLY A 241 5.33 -6.55 -11.44
C GLY A 241 6.01 -5.21 -11.21
N ALA A 242 6.65 -4.67 -12.25
CA ALA A 242 7.26 -3.36 -12.27
C ALA A 242 6.25 -2.27 -12.62
N LEU A 243 6.49 -1.05 -12.12
CA LEU A 243 5.65 0.12 -12.32
C LEU A 243 6.53 1.37 -12.46
N LEU A 244 6.06 2.35 -13.25
CA LEU A 244 6.67 3.68 -13.35
C LEU A 244 5.76 4.75 -12.78
N VAL A 245 6.34 5.67 -12.02
CA VAL A 245 5.69 6.88 -11.52
C VAL A 245 6.03 8.03 -12.45
N MET A 246 5.02 8.64 -13.06
CA MET A 246 5.17 9.75 -13.99
C MET A 246 5.14 11.10 -13.27
N GLY A 247 5.80 12.09 -13.84
CA GLY A 247 6.11 13.39 -13.22
C GLY A 247 4.93 14.27 -12.84
N HIS A 248 3.76 14.01 -13.39
CA HIS A 248 2.52 14.70 -13.06
C HIS A 248 1.30 13.85 -13.44
N ARG A 249 0.13 14.25 -12.96
CA ARG A 249 -1.13 13.62 -13.29
C ARG A 249 -1.56 14.04 -14.70
N ILE A 250 -1.36 13.16 -15.68
CA ILE A 250 -1.69 13.41 -17.10
C ILE A 250 -3.11 12.98 -17.46
N ASN A 251 -3.69 12.03 -16.71
CA ASN A 251 -5.01 11.46 -16.96
C ASN A 251 -5.99 11.77 -15.80
N LYS A 252 -7.27 11.89 -16.17
CA LYS A 252 -8.38 12.09 -15.22
C LYS A 252 -9.01 10.77 -14.83
N MET A 253 -9.18 9.87 -15.80
CA MET A 253 -9.78 8.54 -15.66
C MET A 253 -8.67 7.48 -15.59
N VAL A 254 -8.98 6.32 -15.01
CA VAL A 254 -8.13 5.14 -15.20
C VAL A 254 -8.23 4.71 -16.65
N ILE A 255 -7.11 4.57 -17.37
CA ILE A 255 -7.11 4.09 -18.76
C ILE A 255 -6.64 2.64 -18.78
N ASN A 256 -7.44 1.77 -19.40
CA ASN A 256 -7.14 0.36 -19.61
C ASN A 256 -7.22 0.00 -21.11
N ARG A 257 -6.47 -1.01 -21.54
CA ARG A 257 -6.61 -1.61 -22.86
C ARG A 257 -7.74 -2.64 -22.85
N CYS A 258 -8.67 -2.55 -23.84
CA CYS A 258 -9.78 -3.50 -24.01
C CYS A 258 -9.34 -4.70 -24.85
N ARG A 259 -8.48 -5.53 -24.27
CA ARG A 259 -7.95 -6.77 -24.88
C ARG A 259 -7.71 -7.82 -23.81
N LYS A 260 -7.26 -9.02 -24.21
CA LYS A 260 -6.70 -9.99 -23.25
C LYS A 260 -5.64 -9.31 -22.38
N PRO A 261 -5.69 -9.44 -21.05
CA PRO A 261 -4.73 -8.80 -20.14
C PRO A 261 -3.26 -9.05 -20.53
N ALA A 262 -2.52 -7.97 -20.77
CA ALA A 262 -1.10 -7.99 -21.12
C ALA A 262 -0.29 -7.07 -20.19
N ASP A 263 1.02 -6.89 -20.46
CA ASP A 263 1.88 -5.98 -19.69
C ASP A 263 1.51 -4.51 -19.95
N ALA A 264 1.68 -3.67 -18.94
CA ALA A 264 1.50 -2.21 -18.99
C ALA A 264 0.13 -1.73 -19.51
N ASP A 265 -0.92 -2.51 -19.37
CA ASP A 265 -2.25 -2.20 -19.87
C ASP A 265 -3.02 -1.17 -19.05
N ILE A 266 -2.46 -0.62 -17.97
CA ILE A 266 -3.22 0.19 -17.01
C ILE A 266 -2.43 1.44 -16.63
N LEU A 267 -3.05 2.62 -16.88
CA LEU A 267 -2.56 3.92 -16.42
C LEU A 267 -3.52 4.47 -15.36
N VAL A 268 -3.05 4.61 -14.14
CA VAL A 268 -3.86 5.03 -12.98
C VAL A 268 -3.49 6.45 -12.55
N PRO A 269 -4.45 7.39 -12.46
CA PRO A 269 -4.20 8.71 -11.91
C PRO A 269 -4.04 8.63 -10.38
N GLY A 270 -2.99 9.28 -9.86
CA GLY A 270 -2.80 9.53 -8.43
C GLY A 270 -3.23 10.95 -8.05
N ASP A 271 -2.76 11.43 -6.89
CA ASP A 271 -3.01 12.80 -6.43
C ASP A 271 -2.36 13.83 -7.37
N THR A 272 -1.03 13.84 -7.41
CA THR A 272 -0.21 14.78 -8.20
C THR A 272 0.53 14.10 -9.36
N ILE A 273 0.45 12.79 -9.46
CA ILE A 273 1.21 11.94 -10.39
C ILE A 273 0.26 10.96 -11.11
N CYS A 274 0.78 10.18 -12.04
CA CYS A 274 0.12 8.93 -12.47
C CYS A 274 1.11 7.77 -12.47
N VAL A 275 0.57 6.55 -12.50
CA VAL A 275 1.33 5.31 -12.44
C VAL A 275 0.95 4.41 -13.60
N ILE A 276 1.94 4.01 -14.41
CA ILE A 276 1.78 3.00 -15.46
C ILE A 276 2.27 1.64 -14.96
N GLY A 277 1.54 0.58 -15.22
CA GLY A 277 1.90 -0.78 -14.83
C GLY A 277 0.88 -1.83 -15.23
N THR A 278 1.22 -3.06 -15.06
CA THR A 278 2.42 -3.68 -14.52
C THR A 278 2.99 -4.67 -15.50
N THR A 279 4.29 -4.94 -15.41
CA THR A 279 4.86 -6.15 -15.99
C THR A 279 4.41 -7.40 -15.22
N SER A 280 4.74 -8.60 -15.69
CA SER A 280 4.52 -9.84 -14.94
C SER A 280 5.62 -10.85 -15.25
N SER A 281 6.47 -11.11 -14.28
CA SER A 281 7.53 -12.11 -14.35
C SER A 281 7.58 -12.94 -13.07
N ARG A 282 7.92 -14.24 -13.19
CA ARG A 282 8.18 -15.07 -12.03
C ARG A 282 9.59 -14.80 -11.52
N ILE A 283 9.73 -14.67 -10.20
CA ILE A 283 11.03 -14.57 -9.54
C ILE A 283 11.21 -15.71 -8.53
N PRO A 284 12.45 -16.10 -8.23
CA PRO A 284 12.75 -17.00 -7.11
C PRO A 284 12.25 -16.44 -5.78
N TYR A 285 11.86 -17.34 -4.86
CA TYR A 285 11.30 -16.92 -3.57
C TYR A 285 12.33 -16.17 -2.70
N ASP A 286 13.59 -16.49 -2.78
CA ASP A 286 14.70 -15.83 -2.10
C ASP A 286 15.02 -14.41 -2.61
N GLN A 287 14.46 -14.02 -3.76
CA GLN A 287 14.63 -12.67 -4.34
C GLN A 287 13.47 -11.70 -4.02
N ILE A 288 12.45 -12.14 -3.27
CA ILE A 288 11.27 -11.28 -2.99
C ILE A 288 11.57 -10.04 -2.15
N ASP A 289 12.64 -10.03 -1.40
CA ASP A 289 13.08 -8.87 -0.61
C ASP A 289 14.00 -7.92 -1.40
N ASN A 290 14.72 -8.42 -2.41
CA ASN A 290 15.71 -7.69 -3.21
C ASN A 290 15.28 -7.55 -4.68
N MET A 291 14.07 -7.05 -4.91
CA MET A 291 13.53 -6.86 -6.25
C MET A 291 14.12 -5.63 -6.93
N GLU A 292 14.69 -5.82 -8.10
CA GLU A 292 15.13 -4.76 -9.00
C GLU A 292 14.15 -4.62 -10.17
N VAL A 293 14.00 -3.41 -10.68
CA VAL A 293 13.33 -3.14 -11.96
C VAL A 293 14.39 -3.12 -13.03
N THR A 294 14.22 -3.91 -14.08
CA THR A 294 15.21 -3.99 -15.16
C THR A 294 14.94 -2.93 -16.24
N PRO A 295 15.95 -2.52 -17.04
CA PRO A 295 15.76 -1.63 -18.17
C PRO A 295 14.72 -2.14 -19.17
N GLU A 296 14.67 -3.45 -19.42
CA GLU A 296 13.71 -4.07 -20.31
C GLU A 296 12.27 -3.93 -19.81
N GLU A 297 12.06 -4.04 -18.49
CA GLU A 297 10.74 -3.80 -17.89
C GLU A 297 10.33 -2.33 -18.05
N VAL A 298 11.28 -1.41 -17.92
CA VAL A 298 11.02 0.02 -18.13
C VAL A 298 10.63 0.28 -19.59
N ASP A 299 11.35 -0.29 -20.56
CA ASP A 299 11.06 -0.15 -21.99
C ASP A 299 9.67 -0.70 -22.35
N ILE A 300 9.28 -1.84 -21.78
CA ILE A 300 7.93 -2.41 -21.97
C ILE A 300 6.87 -1.44 -21.44
N LEU A 301 7.08 -0.91 -20.22
CA LEU A 301 6.11 0.00 -19.59
C LEU A 301 5.95 1.30 -20.37
N PHE A 302 7.03 1.82 -20.95
CA PHE A 302 6.98 3.01 -21.81
C PHE A 302 6.22 2.73 -23.10
N ARG A 303 6.64 1.71 -23.85
CA ARG A 303 6.08 1.39 -25.15
C ARG A 303 4.58 1.12 -25.07
N GLU A 304 4.15 0.25 -24.15
CA GLU A 304 2.72 -0.07 -24.00
C GLU A 304 1.95 1.11 -23.37
N GLY A 305 2.60 1.91 -22.53
CA GLY A 305 2.00 3.11 -21.94
C GLY A 305 1.75 4.21 -22.99
N GLU A 306 2.64 4.39 -23.96
CA GLU A 306 2.45 5.31 -25.10
C GLU A 306 1.23 4.93 -25.94
N GLU A 307 0.93 3.63 -26.07
CA GLU A 307 -0.27 3.14 -26.74
C GLU A 307 -1.56 3.53 -26.00
N LEU A 308 -1.53 3.65 -24.68
CA LEU A 308 -2.68 4.13 -23.90
C LEU A 308 -2.82 5.65 -24.00
N ALA A 309 -1.70 6.37 -23.83
CA ALA A 309 -1.64 7.82 -23.75
C ALA A 309 -0.32 8.33 -24.37
N PRO A 310 -0.31 8.78 -25.64
CA PRO A 310 0.92 9.18 -26.34
C PRO A 310 1.72 10.28 -25.66
N ILE A 311 1.10 11.10 -24.81
CA ILE A 311 1.77 12.12 -24.02
C ILE A 311 2.83 11.53 -23.06
N LEU A 312 2.75 10.25 -22.72
CA LEU A 312 3.73 9.56 -21.87
C LEU A 312 5.14 9.63 -22.44
N ARG A 313 5.29 9.62 -23.77
CA ARG A 313 6.58 9.78 -24.45
C ARG A 313 7.35 11.03 -24.04
N HIS A 314 6.64 12.10 -23.71
CA HIS A 314 7.19 13.40 -23.33
C HIS A 314 7.05 13.68 -21.82
N THR A 315 6.52 12.73 -21.07
CA THR A 315 6.33 12.88 -19.62
C THR A 315 7.53 12.32 -18.88
N ARG A 316 8.12 13.14 -18.02
CA ARG A 316 9.24 12.71 -17.17
C ARG A 316 8.83 11.55 -16.27
N VAL A 317 9.69 10.53 -16.14
CA VAL A 317 9.58 9.49 -15.12
C VAL A 317 10.28 9.97 -13.85
N LEU A 318 9.62 9.80 -12.71
CA LEU A 318 10.16 10.16 -11.41
C LEU A 318 10.91 9.02 -10.75
N ARG A 319 10.36 7.82 -10.86
CA ARG A 319 10.94 6.59 -10.31
C ARG A 319 10.28 5.34 -10.85
N ALA A 320 11.01 4.22 -10.75
CA ALA A 320 10.47 2.88 -10.91
C ALA A 320 10.39 2.15 -9.57
N TYR A 321 9.49 1.19 -9.45
CA TYR A 321 9.44 0.26 -8.33
C TYR A 321 8.76 -1.05 -8.75
N ALA A 322 8.96 -2.11 -7.97
CA ALA A 322 8.32 -3.40 -8.20
C ALA A 322 7.61 -3.91 -6.94
N GLY A 323 6.58 -4.72 -7.16
CA GLY A 323 5.90 -5.47 -6.11
C GLY A 323 5.74 -6.94 -6.49
N VAL A 324 5.54 -7.81 -5.50
CA VAL A 324 5.28 -9.24 -5.72
C VAL A 324 3.84 -9.56 -5.32
N ARG A 325 3.12 -10.16 -6.25
CA ARG A 325 1.75 -10.63 -6.00
C ARG A 325 1.81 -11.90 -5.17
N PRO A 326 1.06 -12.00 -4.05
CA PRO A 326 1.02 -13.19 -3.21
C PRO A 326 0.06 -14.24 -3.79
N LEU A 327 0.39 -14.80 -4.96
CA LEU A 327 -0.43 -15.82 -5.60
C LEU A 327 -0.16 -17.19 -4.97
N VAL A 328 -1.19 -18.04 -4.87
CA VAL A 328 -1.05 -19.43 -4.47
C VAL A 328 -1.13 -20.28 -5.73
N ALA A 329 -0.09 -21.07 -5.97
CA ALA A 329 -0.02 -21.88 -7.19
C ALA A 329 -0.92 -23.10 -7.07
N THR A 330 -1.84 -23.24 -8.03
CA THR A 330 -2.50 -24.49 -8.37
C THR A 330 -1.86 -25.16 -9.57
N ASP A 331 -1.19 -24.38 -10.45
CA ASP A 331 -0.55 -24.79 -11.70
C ASP A 331 0.85 -24.19 -11.87
N ASP A 332 1.64 -24.72 -12.80
CA ASP A 332 3.00 -24.27 -13.10
C ASP A 332 3.06 -23.23 -14.26
N ASP A 333 2.12 -22.28 -14.33
CA ASP A 333 2.15 -21.18 -15.32
C ASP A 333 3.33 -20.23 -15.04
N PRO A 334 4.34 -20.14 -15.92
CA PRO A 334 5.53 -19.32 -15.70
C PRO A 334 5.25 -17.83 -15.58
N SER A 335 4.15 -17.34 -16.18
CA SER A 335 3.79 -15.91 -16.15
C SER A 335 3.02 -15.50 -14.90
N GLY A 336 2.38 -16.46 -14.21
CA GLY A 336 1.46 -16.20 -13.11
C GLY A 336 0.19 -15.43 -13.50
N ARG A 337 -0.07 -15.23 -14.80
CA ARG A 337 -1.25 -14.49 -15.26
C ARG A 337 -2.53 -15.31 -15.19
N ASN A 338 -2.41 -16.62 -15.40
CA ASN A 338 -3.52 -17.56 -15.35
C ASN A 338 -3.69 -18.19 -13.96
N VAL A 339 -2.79 -17.92 -13.00
CA VAL A 339 -2.94 -18.34 -11.61
C VAL A 339 -4.09 -17.55 -11.00
N SER A 340 -5.06 -18.24 -10.41
CA SER A 340 -6.21 -17.61 -9.76
C SER A 340 -5.76 -16.57 -8.74
N ARG A 341 -6.43 -15.41 -8.75
CA ARG A 341 -6.26 -14.34 -7.76
C ARG A 341 -7.34 -14.39 -6.68
N GLY A 342 -7.94 -15.57 -6.50
CA GLY A 342 -8.91 -15.83 -5.46
C GLY A 342 -8.34 -15.69 -4.05
N ILE A 343 -9.21 -15.58 -3.09
CA ILE A 343 -8.88 -15.53 -1.67
C ILE A 343 -8.60 -16.96 -1.20
N VAL A 344 -7.48 -17.17 -0.51
CA VAL A 344 -7.08 -18.46 0.04
C VAL A 344 -7.02 -18.34 1.57
N LEU A 345 -7.92 -19.02 2.26
CA LEU A 345 -7.97 -19.14 3.72
C LEU A 345 -7.69 -20.59 4.11
N LEU A 346 -6.65 -20.82 4.90
CA LEU A 346 -6.21 -22.14 5.34
C LEU A 346 -6.36 -22.26 6.85
N ASP A 347 -7.22 -23.18 7.30
CA ASP A 347 -7.26 -23.66 8.68
C ASP A 347 -6.27 -24.83 8.81
N HIS A 348 -5.15 -24.60 9.48
CA HIS A 348 -4.10 -25.61 9.61
C HIS A 348 -4.49 -26.74 10.58
N ALA A 349 -5.50 -26.55 11.44
CA ALA A 349 -6.05 -27.64 12.23
C ALA A 349 -6.75 -28.70 11.35
N GLU A 350 -7.58 -28.24 10.42
CA GLU A 350 -8.31 -29.12 9.49
C GLU A 350 -7.38 -29.69 8.39
N ARG A 351 -6.46 -28.85 7.88
CA ARG A 351 -5.60 -29.21 6.75
C ARG A 351 -4.39 -30.05 7.16
N ASP A 352 -3.71 -29.70 8.26
CA ASP A 352 -2.38 -30.19 8.61
C ASP A 352 -2.31 -30.80 10.02
N GLY A 353 -3.41 -30.77 10.79
CA GLY A 353 -3.47 -31.27 12.16
C GLY A 353 -2.77 -30.35 13.19
N LEU A 354 -2.46 -29.10 12.83
CA LEU A 354 -1.84 -28.11 13.72
C LEU A 354 -2.86 -27.05 14.15
N ASP A 355 -3.37 -27.14 15.38
CA ASP A 355 -4.31 -26.15 15.89
C ASP A 355 -3.63 -24.81 16.26
N GLY A 356 -4.43 -23.75 16.40
CA GLY A 356 -3.98 -22.42 16.80
C GLY A 356 -3.31 -21.60 15.68
N PHE A 357 -3.32 -22.07 14.41
CA PHE A 357 -2.70 -21.38 13.29
C PHE A 357 -3.63 -21.33 12.07
N ILE A 358 -3.75 -20.13 11.48
CA ILE A 358 -4.53 -19.85 10.28
C ILE A 358 -3.66 -19.07 9.31
N THR A 359 -3.73 -19.35 8.00
CA THR A 359 -3.10 -18.51 6.96
C THR A 359 -4.15 -17.95 6.01
N ILE A 360 -4.05 -16.65 5.73
CA ILE A 360 -4.83 -16.00 4.68
C ILE A 360 -3.92 -15.28 3.70
N THR A 361 -4.14 -15.51 2.40
CA THR A 361 -3.31 -14.95 1.32
C THR A 361 -4.10 -14.86 0.01
N GLY A 362 -3.46 -14.41 -1.07
CA GLY A 362 -4.15 -14.18 -2.34
C GLY A 362 -4.93 -12.88 -2.36
N GLY A 363 -6.03 -12.86 -3.08
CA GLY A 363 -6.92 -11.71 -3.20
C GLY A 363 -6.30 -10.51 -3.93
N LYS A 364 -6.94 -9.37 -3.80
CA LYS A 364 -6.56 -8.08 -4.40
C LYS A 364 -6.63 -6.98 -3.36
N LEU A 365 -6.05 -5.80 -3.65
CA LEU A 365 -6.10 -4.69 -2.70
C LEU A 365 -7.54 -4.37 -2.27
N MET A 366 -8.50 -4.27 -3.18
CA MET A 366 -9.88 -3.94 -2.84
C MET A 366 -10.64 -5.07 -2.13
N THR A 367 -10.22 -6.32 -2.24
CA THR A 367 -10.86 -7.43 -1.52
C THR A 367 -10.30 -7.67 -0.12
N TYR A 368 -9.38 -6.80 0.37
CA TYR A 368 -8.76 -6.95 1.70
C TYR A 368 -9.78 -7.04 2.84
N ARG A 369 -10.88 -6.25 2.73
CA ARG A 369 -11.93 -6.25 3.74
C ARG A 369 -12.68 -7.59 3.80
N LEU A 370 -13.02 -8.14 2.62
CA LEU A 370 -13.64 -9.47 2.52
C LEU A 370 -12.71 -10.57 3.05
N MET A 371 -11.41 -10.49 2.72
CA MET A 371 -10.40 -11.39 3.28
C MET A 371 -10.36 -11.29 4.81
N ALA A 372 -10.40 -10.08 5.35
CA ALA A 372 -10.40 -9.84 6.78
C ALA A 372 -11.67 -10.42 7.44
N GLU A 373 -12.83 -10.23 6.84
CA GLU A 373 -14.10 -10.80 7.29
C GLU A 373 -14.02 -12.32 7.37
N TRP A 374 -13.59 -13.00 6.29
CA TRP A 374 -13.46 -14.46 6.28
C TRP A 374 -12.48 -14.98 7.34
N ALA A 375 -11.32 -14.33 7.47
CA ALA A 375 -10.35 -14.71 8.49
C ALA A 375 -10.91 -14.51 9.91
N THR A 376 -11.60 -13.39 10.16
CA THR A 376 -12.17 -13.09 11.49
C THR A 376 -13.40 -13.95 11.79
N ASP A 377 -14.19 -14.35 10.80
CA ASP A 377 -15.27 -15.33 10.98
C ASP A 377 -14.71 -16.68 11.46
N LEU A 378 -13.61 -17.14 10.86
CA LEU A 378 -12.92 -18.36 11.31
C LEU A 378 -12.32 -18.18 12.73
N VAL A 379 -11.74 -17.01 13.02
CA VAL A 379 -11.28 -16.65 14.38
C VAL A 379 -12.44 -16.71 15.38
N CYS A 380 -13.59 -16.12 15.07
CA CYS A 380 -14.79 -16.16 15.91
C CYS A 380 -15.24 -17.60 16.18
N LYS A 381 -15.30 -18.43 15.12
CA LYS A 381 -15.65 -19.87 15.24
C LYS A 381 -14.71 -20.59 16.22
N LYS A 382 -13.39 -20.39 16.08
CA LYS A 382 -12.38 -21.04 16.94
C LYS A 382 -12.37 -20.53 18.38
N LEU A 383 -12.71 -19.26 18.60
CA LEU A 383 -12.80 -18.64 19.92
C LEU A 383 -14.21 -18.74 20.55
N ASN A 384 -15.16 -19.43 19.90
CA ASN A 384 -16.57 -19.53 20.32
C ASN A 384 -17.23 -18.16 20.55
N LYS A 385 -16.96 -17.17 19.67
CA LYS A 385 -17.58 -15.85 19.68
C LYS A 385 -18.61 -15.72 18.58
N THR A 386 -19.72 -15.01 18.83
CA THR A 386 -20.86 -14.86 17.90
C THR A 386 -21.01 -13.45 17.32
N ALA A 387 -20.01 -12.58 17.46
CA ALA A 387 -20.07 -11.21 16.98
C ALA A 387 -20.04 -11.14 15.44
N ARG A 388 -20.96 -10.38 14.83
CA ARG A 388 -21.03 -10.19 13.38
C ARG A 388 -20.01 -9.15 12.88
N CYS A 389 -19.61 -9.27 11.62
CA CYS A 389 -18.84 -8.26 10.93
C CYS A 389 -19.67 -6.99 10.68
N THR A 390 -19.07 -5.83 10.95
CA THR A 390 -19.65 -4.50 10.68
C THR A 390 -18.77 -3.63 9.77
N THR A 391 -17.68 -4.20 9.28
CA THR A 391 -16.65 -3.43 8.53
C THR A 391 -17.15 -2.89 7.19
N ALA A 392 -18.18 -3.51 6.59
CA ALA A 392 -18.80 -3.04 5.36
C ALA A 392 -19.70 -1.81 5.55
N GLU A 393 -20.16 -1.57 6.78
CA GLU A 393 -21.12 -0.52 7.12
C GLU A 393 -20.45 0.67 7.80
N ARG A 394 -19.38 0.42 8.58
CA ARG A 394 -18.71 1.42 9.41
C ARG A 394 -17.67 2.21 8.62
N PRO A 395 -17.81 3.56 8.48
CA PRO A 395 -16.80 4.38 7.84
C PRO A 395 -15.44 4.29 8.53
N LEU A 396 -14.38 4.30 7.74
CA LEU A 396 -13.01 4.45 8.24
C LEU A 396 -12.78 5.84 8.83
N PRO A 397 -11.89 5.99 9.83
CA PRO A 397 -11.44 7.30 10.32
C PRO A 397 -10.97 8.19 9.16
N GLY A 398 -11.57 9.37 9.05
CA GLY A 398 -11.40 10.27 7.90
C GLY A 398 -12.55 10.24 6.88
N SER A 399 -13.42 9.23 6.91
CA SER A 399 -14.55 9.07 5.98
C SER A 399 -15.92 9.37 6.59
N SER A 400 -15.97 9.88 7.83
CA SER A 400 -17.23 10.18 8.55
C SER A 400 -18.02 11.35 7.95
N GLU A 401 -17.36 12.21 7.20
CA GLU A 401 -17.95 13.41 6.60
C GLU A 401 -17.56 13.52 5.13
N SER A 402 -18.33 14.29 4.36
CA SER A 402 -17.97 14.62 2.99
C SER A 402 -16.77 15.58 2.94
N ARG A 403 -16.07 15.60 1.80
CA ARG A 403 -14.98 16.57 1.57
C ARG A 403 -15.49 18.03 1.66
N ALA A 404 -16.71 18.30 1.21
CA ALA A 404 -17.31 19.64 1.27
C ALA A 404 -17.54 20.12 2.70
N GLU A 405 -18.13 19.29 3.55
CA GLU A 405 -18.33 19.59 4.97
C GLU A 405 -17.01 19.80 5.70
N THR A 406 -16.02 18.93 5.47
CA THR A 406 -14.69 19.07 6.08
C THR A 406 -13.99 20.34 5.61
N ASN A 407 -14.06 20.69 4.31
CA ASN A 407 -13.48 21.94 3.77
C ASN A 407 -14.01 23.19 4.47
N GLN A 408 -15.29 23.22 4.86
CA GLN A 408 -15.87 24.33 5.62
C GLN A 408 -15.27 24.43 7.03
N LYS A 409 -15.04 23.29 7.69
CA LYS A 409 -14.46 23.26 9.05
C LYS A 409 -13.01 23.73 9.11
N VAL A 410 -12.24 23.54 8.04
CA VAL A 410 -10.82 23.92 7.95
C VAL A 410 -10.60 25.17 7.07
N ILE A 411 -11.59 26.02 6.93
CA ILE A 411 -11.56 27.21 6.06
C ILE A 411 -10.44 28.21 6.41
N SER A 412 -9.96 28.18 7.64
CA SER A 412 -8.84 29.01 8.10
C SER A 412 -7.49 28.65 7.46
N LEU A 413 -7.36 27.44 6.90
CA LEU A 413 -6.16 27.04 6.17
C LEU A 413 -6.14 27.67 4.77
N PRO A 414 -4.96 28.07 4.25
CA PRO A 414 -4.79 28.47 2.85
C PRO A 414 -5.37 27.44 1.89
N SER A 415 -5.97 27.87 0.78
CA SER A 415 -6.74 27.00 -0.13
C SER A 415 -6.00 25.76 -0.61
N THR A 416 -4.73 25.90 -1.00
CA THR A 416 -3.90 24.78 -1.45
C THR A 416 -3.66 23.76 -0.33
N ILE A 417 -3.26 24.23 0.86
CA ILE A 417 -3.03 23.37 2.03
C ILE A 417 -4.33 22.67 2.43
N ARG A 418 -5.43 23.43 2.48
CA ARG A 418 -6.76 22.91 2.82
C ARG A 418 -7.19 21.79 1.89
N TYR A 419 -7.09 22.01 0.57
CA TYR A 419 -7.45 21.01 -0.42
C TYR A 419 -6.65 19.73 -0.20
N SER A 420 -5.32 19.83 -0.13
CA SER A 420 -4.41 18.69 0.05
C SER A 420 -4.63 17.97 1.39
N ALA A 421 -4.82 18.72 2.48
CA ALA A 421 -5.07 18.15 3.80
C ALA A 421 -6.41 17.38 3.85
N VAL A 422 -7.48 17.95 3.29
CA VAL A 422 -8.80 17.28 3.24
C VAL A 422 -8.77 16.08 2.29
N TYR A 423 -8.04 16.19 1.19
CA TYR A 423 -7.86 15.07 0.27
C TYR A 423 -7.15 13.90 0.95
N ARG A 424 -6.09 14.14 1.75
CA ARG A 424 -5.32 13.09 2.42
C ARG A 424 -5.97 12.55 3.68
N HIS A 425 -6.56 13.39 4.52
CA HIS A 425 -7.01 13.02 5.88
C HIS A 425 -8.53 13.02 6.05
N GLY A 426 -9.29 13.46 5.02
CA GLY A 426 -10.75 13.57 5.11
C GLY A 426 -11.17 14.39 6.32
N SER A 427 -12.19 13.95 7.07
CA SER A 427 -12.70 14.66 8.26
C SER A 427 -11.66 14.87 9.36
N ARG A 428 -10.56 14.11 9.38
CA ARG A 428 -9.45 14.30 10.32
C ARG A 428 -8.54 15.48 9.98
N ALA A 429 -8.71 16.12 8.82
CA ALA A 429 -7.99 17.36 8.50
C ALA A 429 -8.23 18.46 9.56
N THR A 430 -9.32 18.40 10.31
CA THR A 430 -9.57 19.30 11.45
C THR A 430 -8.53 19.18 12.57
N ARG A 431 -7.83 18.05 12.67
CA ARG A 431 -6.77 17.84 13.65
C ARG A 431 -5.44 18.52 13.30
N LEU A 432 -5.34 19.00 12.05
CA LEU A 432 -4.19 19.77 11.56
C LEU A 432 -4.32 21.26 11.87
N LEU A 433 -5.46 21.69 12.46
CA LEU A 433 -5.64 23.06 12.89
C LEU A 433 -4.61 23.41 13.96
N ASP A 434 -4.07 24.60 13.82
CA ASP A 434 -2.89 25.09 14.51
C ASP A 434 -2.88 24.85 16.02
N LYS A 435 -1.89 24.10 16.47
CA LYS A 435 -1.48 24.07 17.88
C LYS A 435 -0.39 25.13 18.13
N GLU A 436 0.46 25.39 17.12
CA GLU A 436 1.58 26.33 17.17
C GLU A 436 1.74 27.07 15.82
N ARG A 437 2.42 28.23 15.85
CA ARG A 437 2.74 29.03 14.64
C ARG A 437 3.52 28.20 13.60
N LEU A 438 4.39 27.30 14.05
CA LEU A 438 5.19 26.42 13.18
C LEU A 438 4.30 25.52 12.31
N ASP A 439 3.14 25.10 12.82
CA ASP A 439 2.27 24.13 12.14
C ASP A 439 1.79 24.61 10.77
N ARG A 440 1.80 25.93 10.52
CA ARG A 440 1.48 26.53 9.21
C ARG A 440 2.65 26.55 8.22
N SER A 441 3.86 26.22 8.67
CA SER A 441 5.05 26.27 7.79
C SER A 441 5.01 25.14 6.77
N MET A 442 5.30 25.48 5.51
CA MET A 442 5.38 24.51 4.43
C MET A 442 6.63 23.64 4.59
N VAL A 443 6.46 22.35 4.51
CA VAL A 443 7.53 21.34 4.54
C VAL A 443 7.79 20.80 3.14
N CYS A 444 6.72 20.43 2.43
CA CYS A 444 6.80 19.91 1.07
C CYS A 444 5.87 20.72 0.16
N GLU A 445 6.46 21.49 -0.75
CA GLU A 445 5.73 22.35 -1.69
C GLU A 445 4.99 21.53 -2.75
N CYS A 446 5.63 20.46 -3.28
CA CYS A 446 5.05 19.61 -4.33
C CYS A 446 3.72 18.96 -3.89
N GLU A 447 3.64 18.55 -2.63
CA GLU A 447 2.49 17.85 -2.05
C GLU A 447 1.70 18.73 -1.07
N ALA A 448 2.07 20.01 -0.92
CA ALA A 448 1.44 20.96 0.00
C ALA A 448 1.29 20.43 1.43
N VAL A 449 2.36 19.84 1.99
CA VAL A 449 2.41 19.29 3.35
C VAL A 449 3.00 20.31 4.31
N THR A 450 2.33 20.53 5.46
CA THR A 450 2.77 21.46 6.50
C THR A 450 3.46 20.76 7.66
N ALA A 451 4.14 21.52 8.51
CA ALA A 451 4.71 21.01 9.77
C ALA A 451 3.63 20.48 10.72
N GLY A 452 2.43 21.06 10.73
CA GLY A 452 1.29 20.54 11.47
C GLY A 452 0.85 19.17 11.03
N GLU A 453 0.91 18.89 9.72
CA GLU A 453 0.63 17.56 9.18
C GLU A 453 1.73 16.55 9.56
N VAL A 454 3.01 16.97 9.55
CA VAL A 454 4.10 16.14 10.05
C VAL A 454 3.91 15.81 11.53
N ARG A 455 3.55 16.81 12.36
CA ARG A 455 3.21 16.60 13.78
C ARG A 455 2.06 15.61 13.97
N TYR A 456 0.98 15.79 13.22
CA TYR A 456 -0.17 14.88 13.25
C TYR A 456 0.25 13.43 12.91
N ALA A 457 1.09 13.27 11.89
CA ALA A 457 1.58 11.95 11.50
C ALA A 457 2.45 11.29 12.60
N VAL A 458 3.27 12.07 13.29
CA VAL A 458 4.07 11.61 14.44
C VAL A 458 3.17 11.26 15.63
N ASP A 459 2.22 12.13 15.95
CA ASP A 459 1.38 11.99 17.15
C ASP A 459 0.32 10.88 17.01
N GLU A 460 -0.26 10.69 15.80
CA GLU A 460 -1.44 9.85 15.63
C GLU A 460 -1.29 8.72 14.59
N LEU A 461 -0.26 8.73 13.72
CA LEU A 461 -0.12 7.76 12.64
C LEU A 461 1.10 6.83 12.78
N ASN A 462 1.69 6.76 13.96
CA ASN A 462 2.81 5.87 14.30
C ASN A 462 4.01 6.00 13.33
N VAL A 463 4.46 7.22 13.08
CA VAL A 463 5.63 7.51 12.26
C VAL A 463 6.91 7.37 13.09
N ASN A 464 7.90 6.62 12.59
CA ASN A 464 9.16 6.35 13.28
C ASN A 464 10.39 6.87 12.53
N ASN A 465 10.25 7.14 11.23
CA ASN A 465 11.33 7.61 10.37
C ASN A 465 10.76 8.36 9.15
N LEU A 466 11.64 8.88 8.28
CA LEU A 466 11.26 9.65 7.09
C LEU A 466 10.49 8.83 6.05
N VAL A 467 10.76 7.54 5.94
CA VAL A 467 10.07 6.66 4.98
C VAL A 467 8.63 6.40 5.44
N ASP A 468 8.42 6.21 6.75
CA ASP A 468 7.08 6.11 7.34
C ASP A 468 6.31 7.42 7.12
N LEU A 469 6.95 8.57 7.41
CA LEU A 469 6.37 9.89 7.21
C LEU A 469 5.91 10.08 5.76
N ARG A 470 6.73 9.69 4.79
CA ARG A 470 6.40 9.73 3.37
C ARG A 470 5.11 8.97 3.05
N ARG A 471 4.95 7.77 3.60
CA ARG A 471 3.75 6.94 3.40
C ARG A 471 2.49 7.51 4.05
N ARG A 472 2.62 8.30 5.11
CA ARG A 472 1.47 8.91 5.82
C ARG A 472 1.03 10.24 5.22
N THR A 473 2.01 11.05 4.75
CA THR A 473 1.79 12.45 4.39
C THR A 473 2.09 12.77 2.93
N ARG A 474 2.72 11.83 2.19
CA ARG A 474 3.27 12.02 0.86
C ARG A 474 4.48 12.96 0.78
N VAL A 475 5.05 13.43 1.91
CA VAL A 475 6.34 14.17 1.90
C VAL A 475 7.36 13.41 1.07
N GLY A 476 7.92 14.06 0.05
CA GLY A 476 8.91 13.47 -0.84
C GLY A 476 8.37 12.55 -1.94
N MET A 477 7.05 12.49 -2.16
CA MET A 477 6.45 11.73 -3.27
C MET A 477 6.18 12.56 -4.53
N GLY A 478 6.19 13.88 -4.42
CA GLY A 478 5.93 14.77 -5.56
C GLY A 478 7.12 14.89 -6.53
N THR A 479 7.01 15.82 -7.47
CA THR A 479 7.90 15.94 -8.64
C THR A 479 9.39 16.06 -8.32
N CYS A 480 9.78 16.69 -7.19
CA CYS A 480 11.19 16.80 -6.80
C CYS A 480 11.72 15.55 -6.06
N GLN A 481 10.88 14.55 -5.79
CA GLN A 481 11.27 13.30 -5.11
C GLN A 481 12.11 13.55 -3.84
N ALA A 482 11.65 14.48 -2.98
CA ALA A 482 12.25 14.86 -1.69
C ALA A 482 13.49 15.75 -1.72
N GLU A 483 13.98 16.16 -2.87
CA GLU A 483 15.16 17.02 -3.00
C GLU A 483 15.11 18.24 -2.06
N LEU A 484 13.96 18.92 -1.98
CA LEU A 484 13.81 20.14 -1.18
C LEU A 484 13.33 19.87 0.25
N CYS A 485 12.49 18.86 0.46
CA CYS A 485 11.78 18.68 1.71
C CYS A 485 12.43 17.69 2.69
N ALA A 486 13.33 16.79 2.24
CA ALA A 486 13.83 15.74 3.12
C ALA A 486 14.60 16.28 4.32
N CYS A 487 15.47 17.28 4.14
CA CYS A 487 16.23 17.89 5.22
C CYS A 487 15.30 18.60 6.24
N ARG A 488 14.29 19.35 5.76
CA ARG A 488 13.29 19.99 6.62
C ARG A 488 12.48 18.98 7.41
N ALA A 489 12.06 17.89 6.75
CA ALA A 489 11.34 16.80 7.40
C ALA A 489 12.19 16.11 8.47
N ALA A 490 13.48 15.83 8.19
CA ALA A 490 14.42 15.29 9.17
C ALA A 490 14.57 16.18 10.40
N GLY A 491 14.68 17.50 10.20
CA GLY A 491 14.73 18.48 11.28
C GLY A 491 13.45 18.50 12.14
N LEU A 492 12.28 18.33 11.51
CA LEU A 492 11.01 18.24 12.25
C LEU A 492 10.87 16.90 13.00
N MET A 493 11.34 15.79 12.46
CA MET A 493 11.37 14.51 13.17
C MET A 493 12.20 14.61 14.45
N ASN A 494 13.33 15.33 14.40
CA ASN A 494 14.11 15.64 15.60
C ASN A 494 13.35 16.57 16.56
N ARG A 495 12.77 17.67 16.06
CA ARG A 495 12.00 18.61 16.88
C ARG A 495 10.79 17.98 17.58
N PHE A 496 10.17 16.98 16.95
CA PHE A 496 9.03 16.24 17.52
C PHE A 496 9.46 14.98 18.30
N GLU A 497 10.76 14.91 18.66
CA GLU A 497 11.33 13.87 19.52
C GLU A 497 11.18 12.43 18.99
N VAL A 498 11.01 12.27 17.69
CA VAL A 498 10.98 10.95 17.04
C VAL A 498 12.39 10.39 16.87
N ALA A 499 13.36 11.27 16.63
CA ALA A 499 14.75 10.90 16.41
C ALA A 499 15.69 11.91 17.05
N THR A 500 16.83 11.44 17.56
CA THR A 500 17.94 12.32 17.96
C THR A 500 18.56 12.98 16.73
N PRO A 501 19.35 14.08 16.87
CA PRO A 501 20.02 14.71 15.73
C PRO A 501 20.82 13.72 14.87
N ARG A 502 21.56 12.81 15.52
CA ARG A 502 22.35 11.78 14.84
C ARG A 502 21.47 10.76 14.11
N GLN A 503 20.40 10.28 14.75
CA GLN A 503 19.43 9.40 14.09
C GLN A 503 18.73 10.08 12.91
N SER A 504 18.39 11.38 13.00
CA SER A 504 17.80 12.14 11.91
C SER A 504 18.73 12.19 10.69
N THR A 505 20.04 12.32 10.91
CA THR A 505 21.04 12.30 9.84
C THR A 505 21.14 10.93 9.18
N THR A 506 21.22 9.85 9.98
CA THR A 506 21.20 8.47 9.46
C THR A 506 19.90 8.18 8.67
N GLN A 507 18.75 8.60 9.19
CA GLN A 507 17.47 8.46 8.50
C GLN A 507 17.44 9.23 7.17
N LEU A 508 18.07 10.40 7.11
CA LEU A 508 18.18 11.18 5.88
C LEU A 508 19.03 10.45 4.84
N THR A 509 20.17 9.88 5.23
CA THR A 509 21.02 9.05 4.35
C THR A 509 20.22 7.87 3.79
N SER A 510 19.61 7.07 4.64
CA SER A 510 18.80 5.90 4.22
C SER A 510 17.62 6.30 3.32
N PHE A 511 17.04 7.49 3.56
CA PHE A 511 15.97 8.02 2.70
C PHE A 511 16.48 8.39 1.30
N MET A 512 17.70 8.93 1.18
CA MET A 512 18.34 9.25 -0.10
C MET A 512 18.73 7.98 -0.87
N GLU A 513 19.22 6.95 -0.18
CA GLU A 513 19.50 5.63 -0.76
C GLU A 513 18.22 4.98 -1.32
N GLU A 514 17.12 5.03 -0.58
CA GLU A 514 15.83 4.50 -1.03
C GLU A 514 15.26 5.32 -2.21
N ARG A 515 15.54 6.62 -2.27
CA ARG A 515 15.24 7.45 -3.43
C ARG A 515 16.05 7.00 -4.65
N TRP A 516 17.36 6.77 -4.48
CA TRP A 516 18.25 6.34 -5.56
C TRP A 516 17.80 5.00 -6.15
N ARG A 517 17.50 3.99 -5.35
CA ARG A 517 16.99 2.70 -5.83
C ARG A 517 15.80 2.81 -6.78
N GLY A 518 14.95 3.82 -6.59
CA GLY A 518 13.81 4.07 -7.48
C GLY A 518 14.18 4.86 -8.74
N ILE A 519 15.28 5.62 -8.73
CA ILE A 519 15.74 6.44 -9.86
C ILE A 519 16.70 5.66 -10.75
N GLU A 520 17.54 4.82 -10.18
CA GLU A 520 18.57 4.06 -10.88
C GLU A 520 18.07 3.38 -12.16
N PRO A 521 16.93 2.65 -12.17
CA PRO A 521 16.42 2.00 -13.38
C PRO A 521 15.98 2.97 -14.47
N ILE A 522 15.81 4.26 -14.14
CA ILE A 522 15.34 5.31 -15.05
C ILE A 522 16.35 6.48 -15.14
N ALA A 523 17.62 6.22 -14.80
CA ALA A 523 18.65 7.25 -14.69
C ALA A 523 19.20 7.68 -16.06
N TRP A 524 18.36 8.33 -16.86
CA TRP A 524 18.78 8.98 -18.12
C TRP A 524 18.21 10.40 -18.22
N GLY A 525 18.74 11.17 -19.16
CA GLY A 525 18.25 12.53 -19.48
C GLY A 525 18.16 13.42 -18.25
N GLU A 526 16.98 13.96 -17.99
CA GLU A 526 16.75 14.88 -16.87
C GLU A 526 16.80 14.19 -15.50
N ALA A 527 16.40 12.93 -15.43
CA ALA A 527 16.39 12.19 -14.17
C ALA A 527 17.81 12.03 -13.58
N ILE A 528 18.81 11.76 -14.43
CA ILE A 528 20.20 11.63 -13.96
C ILE A 528 20.79 12.98 -13.54
N ARG A 529 20.47 14.08 -14.24
CA ARG A 529 20.93 15.43 -13.85
C ARG A 529 20.41 15.83 -12.47
N GLU A 530 19.16 15.55 -12.20
CA GLU A 530 18.57 15.84 -10.88
C GLU A 530 19.09 14.91 -9.78
N ALA A 531 19.35 13.65 -10.11
CA ALA A 531 19.99 12.74 -9.17
C ALA A 531 21.42 13.22 -8.83
N GLU A 532 22.17 13.65 -9.82
CA GLU A 532 23.50 14.25 -9.64
C GLU A 532 23.43 15.51 -8.78
N PHE A 533 22.55 16.46 -9.11
CA PHE A 533 22.35 17.67 -8.31
C PHE A 533 21.99 17.36 -6.87
N THR A 534 21.06 16.43 -6.65
CA THR A 534 20.67 15.99 -5.30
C THR A 534 21.84 15.36 -4.56
N SER A 535 22.64 14.52 -5.22
CA SER A 535 23.84 13.90 -4.65
C SER A 535 24.86 14.96 -4.20
N TRP A 536 25.13 15.97 -5.02
CA TRP A 536 25.99 17.09 -4.65
C TRP A 536 25.44 17.88 -3.47
N MET A 537 24.16 18.21 -3.50
CA MET A 537 23.51 19.00 -2.44
C MET A 537 23.57 18.27 -1.10
N TYR A 538 23.13 17.03 -1.03
CA TYR A 538 23.09 16.26 0.22
C TYR A 538 24.46 15.71 0.61
N GLY A 539 25.19 15.14 -0.33
CA GLY A 539 26.50 14.53 -0.06
C GLY A 539 27.57 15.55 0.29
N SER A 540 27.75 16.58 -0.55
CA SER A 540 28.86 17.54 -0.38
C SER A 540 28.45 18.79 0.39
N VAL A 541 27.38 19.50 -0.02
CA VAL A 541 27.01 20.79 0.62
C VAL A 541 26.47 20.59 2.02
N LEU A 542 25.62 19.58 2.25
CA LEU A 542 25.07 19.24 3.56
C LEU A 542 25.93 18.23 4.33
N GLY A 543 27.03 17.74 3.75
CA GLY A 543 28.03 16.92 4.41
C GLY A 543 27.59 15.49 4.76
N LEU A 544 26.58 14.93 4.08
CA LEU A 544 26.13 13.55 4.40
C LEU A 544 27.21 12.51 4.08
N ASN A 545 28.11 12.76 3.10
CA ASN A 545 29.22 11.87 2.78
C ASN A 545 30.25 11.77 3.92
N ASP A 546 30.32 12.79 4.80
CA ASP A 546 31.25 12.84 5.92
C ASP A 546 30.65 12.27 7.22
N VAL A 547 29.38 11.93 7.20
CA VAL A 547 28.70 11.33 8.34
C VAL A 547 29.15 9.89 8.49
N GLN A 548 29.93 9.62 9.54
CA GLN A 548 30.30 8.24 9.86
C GLN A 548 29.07 7.46 10.35
N PRO A 549 28.78 6.27 9.77
CA PRO A 549 27.78 5.37 10.32
C PRO A 549 28.04 5.12 11.80
N LEU A 550 26.99 4.99 12.60
CA LEU A 550 27.12 4.48 13.97
C LEU A 550 27.86 3.13 13.92
N GLU A 551 28.77 2.85 14.87
CA GLU A 551 29.39 1.51 14.95
C GLU A 551 28.33 0.40 15.03
N THR A 552 27.15 0.74 15.57
CA THR A 552 25.94 -0.09 15.59
C THR A 552 25.28 -0.23 14.21
N ASP A 553 25.51 0.69 13.26
CA ASP A 553 24.98 0.64 11.89
C ASP A 553 25.88 -0.17 10.95
N LYS A 554 27.17 -0.35 11.28
CA LYS A 554 28.07 -1.24 10.55
C LYS A 554 27.68 -2.72 10.67
N GLN A 555 27.04 -3.13 11.75
CA GLN A 555 26.42 -4.45 11.87
C GLN A 555 25.08 -4.55 11.12
N GLN A 556 24.43 -3.42 10.84
CA GLN A 556 23.23 -3.37 9.97
C GLN A 556 23.58 -3.33 8.47
N GLY A 557 24.78 -2.86 8.09
CA GLY A 557 25.24 -2.81 6.69
C GLY A 557 25.51 -4.20 6.10
N THR A 558 25.76 -5.21 6.92
CA THR A 558 25.77 -6.62 6.49
C THR A 558 24.39 -7.25 6.49
N ASP A 559 23.47 -6.74 7.33
CA ASP A 559 22.07 -7.17 7.36
C ASP A 559 21.17 -6.30 6.45
N ASN A 560 21.58 -5.07 6.07
CA ASN A 560 20.85 -4.20 5.14
C ASN A 560 20.96 -4.62 3.67
N ASN A 561 21.87 -5.54 3.33
CA ASN A 561 21.84 -6.23 2.05
C ASN A 561 20.82 -7.39 2.03
N GLU A 562 20.19 -7.70 3.17
CA GLU A 562 19.11 -8.70 3.30
C GLU A 562 17.72 -8.05 3.49
N PHE A 563 17.59 -6.69 3.38
CA PHE A 563 16.31 -6.00 3.59
C PHE A 563 15.80 -5.29 2.33
#